data_d23bbc1e3ad59ee97eeac3f139f51ae9
#
_entry.id   d23bbc1e3ad59ee97eeac3f139f51ae9
#
_cell.length_a   1.000
_cell.length_b   1.000
_cell.length_c   1.000
_cell.angle_alpha   90.00
_cell.angle_beta   90.00
_cell.angle_gamma   90.00
#
_symmetry.space_group_name_H-M   'P 1'
#
loop_
_entity.id
_entity.type
_entity.pdbx_description
1 polymer ?
#
loop_
_entity_poly.entity_id
_entity_poly.type
_entity_poly.pdbx_seq_one_letter_code
_entity_poly.pdbx_strand_id
1 'polypeptide(L)'
;NFQNKKYNRKQFITFLGKVTLGASFIPPFLISCGNTSIPIKTGNISNKQLEKLKKLSLEGLAASDQDDLLLTEGLDYHVILKWNDKINNEDRFGFNCDYNCFIPIDPKNPNDGLLWVNHEYINPLFVSGFNYRDAKSIKTKKQVDKEMYNVGGSIVRIKKENGKWQVVQNDPHNRRITA
;
A
#
# COMPACT_ATOMS: atom_id res chain seq x y z
N ASN A 1 21.64 -6.85 -28.11
CA ASN A 1 22.69 -7.29 -27.20
C ASN A 1 22.89 -6.27 -26.08
N PHE A 2 22.02 -6.30 -25.06
CA PHE A 2 22.11 -5.45 -23.86
C PHE A 2 22.87 -6.11 -22.70
N GLN A 3 23.53 -7.24 -22.95
CA GLN A 3 24.26 -7.97 -21.91
C GLN A 3 25.69 -7.44 -21.82
N ASN A 4 26.05 -7.00 -20.59
CA ASN A 4 27.41 -6.68 -20.11
C ASN A 4 28.00 -5.28 -20.33
N LYS A 5 27.22 -4.23 -20.47
CA LYS A 5 27.76 -2.87 -20.38
C LYS A 5 27.65 -2.34 -18.94
N LYS A 6 28.76 -2.27 -18.21
CA LYS A 6 28.83 -1.61 -16.89
C LYS A 6 28.75 -0.11 -17.09
N TYR A 7 27.72 0.53 -16.55
CA TYR A 7 27.56 1.98 -16.55
C TYR A 7 28.00 2.54 -15.20
N ASN A 8 28.76 3.63 -15.20
CA ASN A 8 28.96 4.41 -13.98
C ASN A 8 27.71 5.26 -13.71
N ARG A 9 27.60 5.82 -12.48
CA ARG A 9 26.44 6.61 -12.04
C ARG A 9 26.05 7.74 -13.00
N LYS A 10 27.02 8.47 -13.53
CA LYS A 10 26.82 9.58 -14.47
C LYS A 10 26.30 9.08 -15.83
N GLN A 11 26.84 7.98 -16.33
CA GLN A 11 26.39 7.35 -17.59
C GLN A 11 24.97 6.78 -17.49
N PHE A 12 24.62 6.21 -16.32
CA PHE A 12 23.28 5.70 -16.07
C PHE A 12 22.25 6.84 -16.04
N ILE A 13 22.53 7.96 -15.36
CA ILE A 13 21.63 9.12 -15.33
C ILE A 13 21.50 9.75 -16.71
N THR A 14 22.60 9.84 -17.49
CA THR A 14 22.56 10.36 -18.85
C THR A 14 21.80 9.45 -19.80
N PHE A 15 21.88 8.14 -19.61
CA PHE A 15 21.11 7.16 -20.39
C PHE A 15 19.61 7.27 -20.07
N LEU A 16 19.22 7.33 -18.80
CA LEU A 16 17.83 7.59 -18.40
C LEU A 16 17.30 8.90 -18.98
N GLY A 17 18.05 9.98 -18.95
CA GLY A 17 17.68 11.27 -19.54
C GLY A 17 17.48 11.21 -21.08
N LYS A 18 18.24 10.39 -21.79
CA LYS A 18 18.09 10.21 -23.24
C LYS A 18 16.91 9.32 -23.62
N VAL A 19 16.59 8.32 -22.81
CA VAL A 19 15.43 7.44 -23.00
C VAL A 19 14.12 8.20 -22.79
N THR A 20 14.08 9.15 -21.87
CA THR A 20 12.88 9.98 -21.62
C THR A 20 12.60 11.02 -22.71
N LEU A 21 13.61 11.43 -23.48
CA LEU A 21 13.44 12.36 -24.62
C LEU A 21 12.96 11.67 -25.91
N GLY A 22 13.03 10.35 -26.00
CA GLY A 22 12.64 9.59 -27.19
C GLY A 22 11.33 8.82 -27.09
N ALA A 23 10.71 8.74 -25.91
CA ALA A 23 9.48 8.00 -25.69
C ALA A 23 8.35 8.93 -25.24
N SER A 24 7.35 9.14 -26.07
CA SER A 24 6.13 9.90 -25.75
C SER A 24 5.21 9.21 -24.72
N PHE A 25 5.78 8.40 -23.83
CA PHE A 25 5.07 7.73 -22.73
C PHE A 25 5.79 8.02 -21.41
N ILE A 26 5.44 9.15 -20.78
CA ILE A 26 5.79 9.40 -19.37
C ILE A 26 4.63 8.91 -18.54
N PRO A 27 4.80 7.87 -17.69
CA PRO A 27 3.79 7.48 -16.75
C PRO A 27 3.51 8.65 -15.77
N PRO A 28 2.25 8.91 -15.39
CA PRO A 28 1.87 10.11 -14.63
C PRO A 28 2.40 10.18 -13.18
N PHE A 29 3.13 9.17 -12.70
CA PHE A 29 3.64 9.12 -11.32
C PHE A 29 5.02 9.79 -11.10
N LEU A 30 5.66 10.35 -12.16
CA LEU A 30 6.94 11.06 -12.01
C LEU A 30 6.81 12.58 -11.89
N ILE A 31 5.58 13.10 -11.66
CA ILE A 31 5.36 14.52 -11.40
C ILE A 31 5.27 14.71 -9.88
N SER A 32 6.41 14.67 -9.21
CA SER A 32 6.54 15.13 -7.83
C SER A 32 7.58 16.22 -7.76
N CYS A 33 7.18 17.39 -7.25
CA CYS A 33 7.97 18.53 -6.87
C CYS A 33 8.63 19.35 -8.01
N GLY A 34 7.90 20.30 -8.54
CA GLY A 34 8.45 21.41 -9.30
C GLY A 34 7.36 22.18 -10.04
N ASN A 35 7.22 23.45 -9.75
CA ASN A 35 6.34 24.40 -10.44
C ASN A 35 6.73 24.52 -11.92
N THR A 36 6.36 23.57 -12.74
CA THR A 36 6.40 23.67 -14.20
C THR A 36 5.04 23.27 -14.75
N SER A 37 4.32 24.25 -15.26
CA SER A 37 3.10 24.07 -16.03
C SER A 37 3.41 23.31 -17.33
N ILE A 38 3.37 21.98 -17.28
CA ILE A 38 3.39 21.15 -18.48
C ILE A 38 1.95 21.12 -19.01
N PRO A 39 1.68 21.51 -20.26
CA PRO A 39 0.35 21.38 -20.82
C PRO A 39 0.04 19.89 -20.97
N ILE A 40 -0.76 19.36 -20.03
CA ILE A 40 -1.35 18.03 -20.13
C ILE A 40 -2.32 18.10 -21.31
N LYS A 41 -2.04 17.40 -22.42
CA LYS A 41 -3.06 17.11 -23.42
C LYS A 41 -4.11 16.23 -22.73
N THR A 42 -5.10 16.88 -22.15
CA THR A 42 -6.30 16.21 -21.63
C THR A 42 -7.00 15.57 -22.81
N GLY A 43 -6.95 14.24 -22.90
CA GLY A 43 -7.89 13.50 -23.74
C GLY A 43 -9.30 13.98 -23.36
N ASN A 44 -10.18 14.09 -24.35
CA ASN A 44 -11.52 14.68 -24.24
C ASN A 44 -12.30 14.17 -23.00
N ILE A 45 -12.08 14.82 -21.86
CA ILE A 45 -12.92 14.65 -20.68
C ILE A 45 -14.25 15.33 -21.03
N SER A 46 -15.33 14.57 -21.06
CA SER A 46 -16.65 15.13 -21.37
C SER A 46 -16.99 16.19 -20.30
N ASN A 47 -17.72 17.24 -20.71
CA ASN A 47 -18.17 18.31 -19.78
C ASN A 47 -18.87 17.74 -18.55
N LYS A 48 -19.57 16.61 -18.68
CA LYS A 48 -20.21 15.88 -17.57
C LYS A 48 -19.21 15.28 -16.57
N GLN A 49 -18.06 14.81 -17.05
CA GLN A 49 -16.96 14.32 -16.20
C GLN A 49 -16.23 15.49 -15.53
N LEU A 50 -16.05 16.60 -16.25
CA LEU A 50 -15.44 17.81 -15.70
C LEU A 50 -16.30 18.43 -14.59
N GLU A 51 -17.63 18.48 -14.77
CA GLU A 51 -18.57 18.94 -13.74
C GLU A 51 -18.60 17.99 -12.52
N LYS A 52 -18.43 16.69 -12.74
CA LYS A 52 -18.31 15.72 -11.64
C LYS A 52 -17.01 15.90 -10.86
N LEU A 53 -15.90 16.24 -11.56
CA LEU A 53 -14.61 16.56 -10.93
C LEU A 53 -14.64 17.91 -10.20
N LYS A 54 -15.32 18.91 -10.72
CA LYS A 54 -15.53 20.20 -10.05
C LYS A 54 -16.39 20.09 -8.79
N LYS A 55 -17.33 19.14 -8.74
CA LYS A 55 -18.13 18.83 -7.54
C LYS A 55 -17.33 18.05 -6.48
N LEU A 56 -16.18 17.50 -6.84
CA LEU A 56 -15.19 16.92 -5.91
C LEU A 56 -14.19 18.02 -5.46
N SER A 57 -14.67 19.21 -5.10
CA SER A 57 -13.83 20.13 -4.33
C SER A 57 -13.64 19.50 -2.96
N LEU A 58 -12.51 18.76 -2.81
CA LEU A 58 -12.09 18.26 -1.52
C LEU A 58 -11.68 19.47 -0.69
N GLU A 59 -12.55 19.92 0.18
CA GLU A 59 -12.19 20.94 1.17
C GLU A 59 -11.16 20.35 2.13
N GLY A 60 -10.12 21.12 2.44
CA GLY A 60 -9.12 20.71 3.40
C GLY A 60 -9.76 20.55 4.78
N LEU A 61 -9.34 19.52 5.52
CA LEU A 61 -9.77 19.33 6.90
C LEU A 61 -9.03 20.31 7.81
N ALA A 62 -9.75 20.83 8.82
CA ALA A 62 -9.09 21.52 9.93
C ALA A 62 -8.19 20.55 10.71
N ALA A 63 -7.13 21.09 11.32
CA ALA A 63 -6.31 20.31 12.23
C ALA A 63 -7.15 19.79 13.40
N SER A 64 -6.93 18.54 13.80
CA SER A 64 -7.66 17.87 14.87
C SER A 64 -6.69 17.07 15.74
N ASP A 65 -7.01 16.96 17.03
CA ASP A 65 -6.35 16.08 18.01
C ASP A 65 -7.15 14.79 18.28
N GLN A 66 -8.20 14.55 17.50
CA GLN A 66 -8.98 13.32 17.60
C GLN A 66 -8.14 12.12 17.12
N ASP A 67 -8.13 11.05 17.93
CA ASP A 67 -7.48 9.77 17.55
C ASP A 67 -8.41 8.95 16.63
N ASP A 68 -8.67 9.52 15.43
CA ASP A 68 -9.52 8.89 14.41
C ASP A 68 -9.09 9.34 13.00
N LEU A 69 -9.48 8.57 11.98
CA LEU A 69 -9.32 8.92 10.57
C LEU A 69 -10.45 9.88 10.15
N LEU A 70 -10.12 11.16 10.08
CA LEU A 70 -11.04 12.18 9.61
C LEU A 70 -10.98 12.27 8.09
N LEU A 71 -12.13 12.29 7.45
CA LEU A 71 -12.27 12.43 6.00
C LEU A 71 -13.11 13.65 5.67
N THR A 72 -12.83 14.29 4.52
CA THR A 72 -13.66 15.36 4.00
C THR A 72 -15.01 14.82 3.53
N GLU A 73 -16.01 15.69 3.45
CA GLU A 73 -17.35 15.33 3.01
C GLU A 73 -17.35 14.60 1.65
N GLY A 74 -18.13 13.55 1.54
CA GLY A 74 -18.23 12.69 0.35
C GLY A 74 -17.20 11.56 0.28
N LEU A 75 -16.27 11.47 1.23
CA LEU A 75 -15.41 10.30 1.41
C LEU A 75 -15.88 9.47 2.60
N ASP A 76 -15.71 8.16 2.47
CA ASP A 76 -16.01 7.18 3.52
C ASP A 76 -14.93 6.11 3.54
N TYR A 77 -14.76 5.46 4.67
CA TYR A 77 -13.82 4.34 4.80
C TYR A 77 -14.44 3.19 5.59
N HIS A 78 -13.91 2.02 5.38
CA HIS A 78 -14.15 0.89 6.27
C HIS A 78 -12.87 0.07 6.43
N VAL A 79 -12.70 -0.50 7.60
CA VAL A 79 -11.56 -1.33 7.92
C VAL A 79 -11.80 -2.74 7.39
N ILE A 80 -10.90 -3.22 6.52
CA ILE A 80 -10.96 -4.58 5.97
C ILE A 80 -10.36 -5.59 6.96
N LEU A 81 -9.19 -5.24 7.53
CA LEU A 81 -8.44 -6.07 8.48
C LEU A 81 -7.73 -5.20 9.50
N LYS A 82 -7.62 -5.71 10.71
CA LYS A 82 -6.82 -5.14 11.80
C LYS A 82 -5.70 -6.11 12.16
N TRP A 83 -4.63 -5.59 12.71
CA TRP A 83 -3.59 -6.41 13.31
C TRP A 83 -4.20 -7.49 14.23
N ASN A 84 -3.71 -8.72 14.07
CA ASN A 84 -4.14 -9.90 14.83
C ASN A 84 -5.52 -10.48 14.47
N ASP A 85 -6.22 -9.93 13.47
CA ASP A 85 -7.41 -10.56 12.91
C ASP A 85 -7.05 -11.93 12.30
N LYS A 86 -7.92 -12.91 12.44
CA LYS A 86 -7.77 -14.19 11.77
C LYS A 86 -7.95 -14.03 10.27
N ILE A 87 -7.04 -14.61 9.48
CA ILE A 87 -7.15 -14.68 8.02
C ILE A 87 -7.45 -16.11 7.56
N ASN A 88 -7.07 -17.09 8.39
CA ASN A 88 -7.42 -18.49 8.28
C ASN A 88 -7.40 -19.14 9.67
N ASN A 89 -7.45 -20.50 9.74
CA ASN A 89 -7.46 -21.22 11.03
C ASN A 89 -6.15 -21.09 11.81
N GLU A 90 -5.02 -20.89 11.13
CA GLU A 90 -3.68 -20.90 11.70
C GLU A 90 -3.09 -19.48 11.79
N ASP A 91 -3.33 -18.67 10.75
CA ASP A 91 -2.68 -17.39 10.56
C ASP A 91 -3.51 -16.19 11.01
N ARG A 92 -2.78 -15.19 11.47
CA ARG A 92 -3.32 -13.88 11.83
C ARG A 92 -2.64 -12.77 11.03
N PHE A 93 -3.37 -11.72 10.75
CA PHE A 93 -2.89 -10.54 10.04
C PHE A 93 -1.77 -9.85 10.82
N GLY A 94 -0.68 -9.46 10.12
CA GLY A 94 0.52 -8.93 10.75
C GLY A 94 0.41 -7.49 11.23
N PHE A 95 1.46 -7.04 11.92
CA PHE A 95 1.57 -5.68 12.44
C PHE A 95 2.09 -4.72 11.38
N ASN A 96 1.73 -3.45 11.45
CA ASN A 96 2.19 -2.37 10.57
C ASN A 96 2.00 -2.65 9.08
N CYS A 97 0.92 -2.10 8.53
CA CYS A 97 0.63 -2.17 7.10
C CYS A 97 1.37 -1.02 6.39
N ASP A 98 2.29 -1.34 5.50
CA ASP A 98 3.04 -0.38 4.71
C ASP A 98 2.57 -0.39 3.25
N TYR A 99 3.04 -1.31 2.44
CA TYR A 99 2.69 -1.41 1.03
C TYR A 99 1.55 -2.40 0.79
N ASN A 100 0.61 -2.01 -0.10
CA ASN A 100 -0.52 -2.85 -0.49
C ASN A 100 -0.53 -3.05 -2.01
N CYS A 101 -0.85 -4.27 -2.43
CA CYS A 101 -1.05 -4.61 -3.84
C CYS A 101 -2.28 -5.50 -4.00
N PHE A 102 -3.21 -5.12 -4.88
CA PHE A 102 -4.37 -5.92 -5.21
C PHE A 102 -4.20 -6.60 -6.57
N ILE A 103 -4.42 -7.91 -6.63
CA ILE A 103 -4.30 -8.73 -7.85
C ILE A 103 -5.65 -9.44 -8.06
N PRO A 104 -6.43 -9.07 -9.09
CA PRO A 104 -7.65 -9.80 -9.42
C PRO A 104 -7.36 -11.27 -9.72
N ILE A 105 -8.17 -12.18 -9.19
CA ILE A 105 -8.08 -13.61 -9.52
C ILE A 105 -8.53 -13.84 -10.98
N ASP A 106 -9.61 -13.19 -11.37
CA ASP A 106 -10.04 -13.10 -12.77
C ASP A 106 -9.84 -11.64 -13.25
N PRO A 107 -9.01 -11.41 -14.28
CA PRO A 107 -8.81 -10.07 -14.83
C PRO A 107 -10.10 -9.37 -15.30
N LYS A 108 -11.16 -10.13 -15.58
CA LYS A 108 -12.48 -9.61 -15.96
C LYS A 108 -13.35 -9.24 -14.76
N ASN A 109 -12.97 -9.68 -13.55
CA ASN A 109 -13.69 -9.38 -12.32
C ASN A 109 -12.83 -8.58 -11.34
N PRO A 110 -12.84 -7.25 -11.38
CA PRO A 110 -12.05 -6.41 -10.48
C PRO A 110 -12.56 -6.38 -9.03
N ASN A 111 -13.65 -7.10 -8.74
CA ASN A 111 -14.27 -7.12 -7.42
C ASN A 111 -13.92 -8.38 -6.58
N ASP A 112 -13.00 -9.21 -7.06
CA ASP A 112 -12.55 -10.43 -6.37
C ASP A 112 -11.06 -10.63 -6.65
N GLY A 113 -10.23 -10.70 -5.62
CA GLY A 113 -8.79 -10.80 -5.80
C GLY A 113 -8.01 -11.04 -4.53
N LEU A 114 -6.71 -11.13 -4.70
CA LEU A 114 -5.75 -11.28 -3.62
C LEU A 114 -5.19 -9.92 -3.24
N LEU A 115 -5.24 -9.59 -1.98
CA LEU A 115 -4.60 -8.42 -1.38
C LEU A 115 -3.28 -8.89 -0.75
N TRP A 116 -2.15 -8.41 -1.28
CA TRP A 116 -0.87 -8.44 -0.60
C TRP A 116 -0.77 -7.24 0.32
N VAL A 117 -0.33 -7.45 1.55
CA VAL A 117 -0.01 -6.38 2.50
C VAL A 117 1.37 -6.64 3.08
N ASN A 118 2.29 -5.68 2.90
CA ASN A 118 3.60 -5.71 3.52
C ASN A 118 3.52 -5.28 4.98
N HIS A 119 4.23 -6.00 5.85
CA HIS A 119 4.41 -5.69 7.27
C HIS A 119 5.88 -5.35 7.51
N GLU A 120 6.21 -4.07 7.45
CA GLU A 120 7.58 -3.60 7.35
C GLU A 120 8.37 -3.76 8.65
N TYR A 121 7.83 -3.26 9.75
CA TYR A 121 8.52 -3.30 11.04
C TYR A 121 7.54 -3.56 12.19
N ILE A 122 8.10 -3.84 13.36
CA ILE A 122 7.30 -4.04 14.59
C ILE A 122 7.56 -2.92 15.60
N ASN A 123 6.59 -2.72 16.47
CA ASN A 123 6.83 -2.05 17.74
C ASN A 123 6.96 -3.11 18.84
N PRO A 124 8.15 -3.34 19.41
CA PRO A 124 8.37 -4.40 20.38
C PRO A 124 7.46 -4.33 21.58
N LEU A 125 7.15 -3.12 22.06
CA LEU A 125 6.29 -2.94 23.23
C LEU A 125 4.88 -3.49 22.97
N PHE A 126 4.30 -3.20 21.79
CA PHE A 126 2.97 -3.69 21.44
C PHE A 126 2.99 -5.17 21.01
N VAL A 127 3.94 -5.55 20.18
CA VAL A 127 3.96 -6.89 19.58
C VAL A 127 4.38 -7.96 20.60
N SER A 128 5.50 -7.75 21.31
CA SER A 128 6.09 -8.76 22.19
C SER A 128 6.06 -8.41 23.68
N GLY A 129 5.69 -7.17 24.00
CA GLY A 129 5.78 -6.64 25.37
C GLY A 129 7.21 -6.31 25.80
N PHE A 130 8.17 -6.28 24.85
CA PHE A 130 9.56 -5.97 25.15
C PHE A 130 9.76 -4.46 25.30
N ASN A 131 10.27 -4.04 26.48
CA ASN A 131 10.60 -2.64 26.71
C ASN A 131 12.08 -2.37 26.42
N TYR A 132 12.36 -1.83 25.24
CA TYR A 132 13.73 -1.48 24.80
C TYR A 132 14.36 -0.29 25.55
N ARG A 133 13.57 0.43 26.35
CA ARG A 133 14.11 1.54 27.17
C ARG A 133 14.86 1.04 28.41
N ASP A 134 14.69 -0.20 28.78
CA ASP A 134 15.47 -0.83 29.82
C ASP A 134 16.77 -1.42 29.20
N ALA A 135 17.88 -0.73 29.40
CA ALA A 135 19.18 -1.09 28.84
C ALA A 135 19.72 -2.48 29.27
N LYS A 136 19.13 -3.07 30.31
CA LYS A 136 19.49 -4.42 30.82
C LYS A 136 18.55 -5.51 30.27
N SER A 137 17.49 -5.15 29.58
CA SER A 137 16.54 -6.11 29.04
C SER A 137 17.11 -6.85 27.85
N ILE A 138 17.01 -8.18 27.87
CA ILE A 138 17.33 -9.08 26.74
C ILE A 138 16.04 -9.76 26.33
N LYS A 139 15.76 -9.77 25.02
CA LYS A 139 14.59 -10.47 24.48
C LYS A 139 14.68 -11.98 24.73
N THR A 140 13.59 -12.54 25.16
CA THR A 140 13.40 -13.99 25.19
C THR A 140 13.18 -14.52 23.77
N LYS A 141 13.47 -15.80 23.55
CA LYS A 141 13.16 -16.46 22.26
C LYS A 141 11.70 -16.27 21.86
N LYS A 142 10.76 -16.41 22.80
CA LYS A 142 9.32 -16.23 22.56
C LYS A 142 9.00 -14.82 22.03
N GLN A 143 9.66 -13.80 22.55
CA GLN A 143 9.48 -12.43 22.09
C GLN A 143 10.00 -12.24 20.66
N VAL A 144 11.22 -12.79 20.39
CA VAL A 144 11.82 -12.75 19.05
C VAL A 144 10.93 -13.48 18.04
N ASP A 145 10.49 -14.70 18.33
CA ASP A 145 9.63 -15.50 17.45
C ASP A 145 8.31 -14.73 17.14
N LYS A 146 7.72 -14.09 18.15
CA LYS A 146 6.50 -13.30 17.97
C LYS A 146 6.72 -12.06 17.10
N GLU A 147 7.86 -11.40 17.24
CA GLU A 147 8.24 -10.26 16.42
C GLU A 147 8.51 -10.69 14.96
N MET A 148 9.27 -11.76 14.76
CA MET A 148 9.52 -12.33 13.43
C MET A 148 8.22 -12.73 12.71
N TYR A 149 7.27 -13.34 13.43
CA TYR A 149 5.95 -13.65 12.87
C TYR A 149 5.18 -12.41 12.41
N ASN A 150 5.40 -11.24 13.01
CA ASN A 150 4.66 -10.02 12.71
C ASN A 150 5.25 -9.16 11.58
N VAL A 151 6.46 -9.47 11.08
CA VAL A 151 7.04 -8.86 9.88
C VAL A 151 6.86 -9.77 8.65
N GLY A 152 7.12 -9.23 7.45
CA GLY A 152 6.97 -9.96 6.20
C GLY A 152 5.73 -9.54 5.43
N GLY A 153 4.81 -10.47 5.12
CA GLY A 153 3.62 -10.13 4.36
C GLY A 153 2.41 -11.00 4.69
N SER A 154 1.22 -10.49 4.35
CA SER A 154 -0.02 -11.25 4.32
C SER A 154 -0.56 -11.31 2.90
N ILE A 155 -1.03 -12.48 2.49
CA ILE A 155 -1.88 -12.65 1.31
C ILE A 155 -3.27 -12.97 1.82
N VAL A 156 -4.26 -12.19 1.40
CA VAL A 156 -5.65 -12.36 1.82
C VAL A 156 -6.57 -12.21 0.62
N ARG A 157 -7.45 -13.17 0.41
CA ARG A 157 -8.51 -12.99 -0.58
C ARG A 157 -9.55 -12.03 -0.06
N ILE A 158 -9.82 -11.00 -0.83
CA ILE A 158 -10.88 -10.03 -0.57
C ILE A 158 -11.86 -9.98 -1.73
N LYS A 159 -13.12 -9.74 -1.41
CA LYS A 159 -14.21 -9.65 -2.38
C LYS A 159 -15.09 -8.45 -2.06
N LYS A 160 -15.55 -7.76 -3.10
CA LYS A 160 -16.48 -6.65 -2.94
C LYS A 160 -17.90 -7.13 -3.00
N GLU A 161 -18.61 -7.01 -1.87
CA GLU A 161 -20.03 -7.38 -1.73
C GLU A 161 -20.81 -6.19 -1.19
N ASN A 162 -21.95 -5.88 -1.79
CA ASN A 162 -22.79 -4.72 -1.42
C ASN A 162 -21.99 -3.40 -1.34
N GLY A 163 -21.04 -3.21 -2.26
CA GLY A 163 -20.21 -2.01 -2.31
C GLY A 163 -19.02 -1.98 -1.33
N LYS A 164 -18.88 -2.94 -0.43
CA LYS A 164 -17.82 -3.01 0.58
C LYS A 164 -16.90 -4.20 0.35
N TRP A 165 -15.59 -3.99 0.53
CA TRP A 165 -14.61 -5.06 0.48
C TRP A 165 -14.65 -5.87 1.78
N GLN A 166 -14.65 -7.18 1.63
CA GLN A 166 -14.68 -8.13 2.76
C GLN A 166 -13.64 -9.23 2.55
N VAL A 167 -13.11 -9.74 3.64
CA VAL A 167 -12.21 -10.90 3.63
C VAL A 167 -13.01 -12.17 3.38
N VAL A 168 -12.55 -12.96 2.42
CA VAL A 168 -13.03 -14.33 2.25
C VAL A 168 -12.30 -15.21 3.26
N GLN A 169 -12.95 -15.47 4.40
CA GLN A 169 -12.35 -16.24 5.50
C GLN A 169 -11.99 -17.66 5.09
N ASN A 170 -10.87 -18.15 5.61
CA ASN A 170 -10.36 -19.51 5.35
C ASN A 170 -10.18 -19.87 3.86
N ASP A 171 -10.02 -18.86 3.00
CA ASP A 171 -9.66 -19.13 1.61
C ASP A 171 -8.25 -19.76 1.55
N PRO A 172 -8.00 -20.75 0.68
CA PRO A 172 -6.72 -21.46 0.59
C PRO A 172 -5.54 -20.56 0.20
N HIS A 173 -5.80 -19.37 -0.34
CA HIS A 173 -4.76 -18.38 -0.63
C HIS A 173 -4.36 -17.56 0.60
N ASN A 174 -5.21 -17.50 1.63
CA ASN A 174 -4.93 -16.73 2.83
C ASN A 174 -3.77 -17.32 3.60
N ARG A 175 -2.68 -16.57 3.74
CA ARG A 175 -1.48 -17.03 4.45
C ARG A 175 -0.59 -15.87 4.86
N ARG A 176 0.27 -16.16 5.83
CA ARG A 176 1.41 -15.33 6.18
C ARG A 176 2.65 -15.78 5.39
N ILE A 177 3.50 -14.80 5.07
CA ILE A 177 4.89 -15.00 4.64
C ILE A 177 5.72 -14.23 5.65
N THR A 178 6.38 -14.94 6.56
CA THR A 178 7.08 -14.36 7.72
C THR A 178 8.59 -14.53 7.59
N ALA A 179 9.33 -13.78 8.42
CA ALA A 179 10.77 -13.91 8.54
C ALA A 179 11.17 -15.23 9.21
#